data_ecca83923ecb3441a74b9c6eb92e09be
#
_entry.id   ecca83923ecb3441a74b9c6eb92e09be
#
_cell.length_a   1.000
_cell.length_b   1.000
_cell.length_c   1.000
_cell.angle_alpha   90.00
_cell.angle_beta   90.00
_cell.angle_gamma   90.00
#
_symmetry.space_group_name_H-M   'P 1'
#
loop_
_entity.id
_entity.type
_entity.pdbx_description
1 polymer ?
#
loop_
_entity_poly.entity_id
_entity_poly.type
_entity_poly.pdbx_seq_one_letter_code
_entity_poly.pdbx_strand_id
1 'polypeptide(L)'
;PLLDQWRLPLLGKLGRRRSWLVLAQSLVILGLIGMGFCDPQKHLSWLIAIAVIVAFASATQDIAVDAYRLEIADDSRQAALAASYMSGYRIAALLATAGALFFAEGFGSTGFNYKHSAWTGTYVLFGLLMIPALLTTLFMREPNVPLRTQLQAGRYSFVHQLASVFVLIVLLVSVPAMVTQLFNTDFEIVLFHG
;
A
#
# COMPACT_ATOMS: atom_id res chain seq x y z
N PRO A 1 17.65 -1.79 1.81
CA PRO A 1 18.80 -2.49 1.21
C PRO A 1 18.42 -3.27 -0.04
N LEU A 2 17.30 -4.03 -0.10
CA LEU A 2 16.88 -4.76 -1.31
C LEU A 2 16.60 -3.79 -2.46
N LEU A 3 15.85 -2.73 -2.20
CA LEU A 3 15.53 -1.66 -3.16
C LEU A 3 16.78 -0.89 -3.61
N ASP A 4 17.85 -0.91 -2.81
CA ASP A 4 19.11 -0.22 -3.11
C ASP A 4 20.06 -1.05 -3.95
N GLN A 5 20.01 -2.36 -3.81
CA GLN A 5 20.94 -3.29 -4.45
C GLN A 5 20.41 -3.86 -5.78
N TRP A 6 19.10 -3.98 -5.92
CA TRP A 6 18.50 -4.61 -7.09
C TRP A 6 18.01 -3.59 -8.10
N ARG A 7 18.62 -3.63 -9.29
CA ARG A 7 18.10 -2.96 -10.48
C ARG A 7 17.15 -3.92 -11.19
N LEU A 8 15.92 -3.50 -11.40
CA LEU A 8 14.94 -4.30 -12.14
C LEU A 8 15.41 -4.46 -13.60
N PRO A 9 15.54 -5.69 -14.13
CA PRO A 9 16.15 -5.92 -15.44
C PRO A 9 15.41 -5.25 -16.60
N LEU A 10 14.09 -5.12 -16.52
CA LEU A 10 13.25 -4.49 -17.56
C LEU A 10 13.13 -2.95 -17.41
N LEU A 11 13.14 -2.45 -16.17
CA LEU A 11 12.90 -1.03 -15.85
C LEU A 11 14.19 -0.29 -15.45
N GLY A 12 15.34 -0.96 -15.48
CA GLY A 12 16.62 -0.41 -15.04
C GLY A 12 17.08 0.84 -15.79
N LYS A 13 16.56 1.07 -17.02
CA LYS A 13 16.81 2.31 -17.82
C LYS A 13 16.14 3.55 -17.21
N LEU A 14 15.10 3.38 -16.40
CA LEU A 14 14.38 4.48 -15.75
C LEU A 14 15.09 5.02 -14.50
N GLY A 15 16.10 4.31 -14.02
CA GLY A 15 16.77 4.60 -12.75
C GLY A 15 16.38 3.61 -11.65
N ARG A 16 17.11 3.64 -10.54
CA ARG A 16 16.94 2.66 -9.45
C ARG A 16 15.64 2.90 -8.67
N ARG A 17 15.43 4.12 -8.14
CA ARG A 17 14.25 4.46 -7.33
C ARG A 17 12.98 4.50 -8.16
N ARG A 18 13.06 5.11 -9.34
CA ARG A 18 11.92 5.23 -10.26
C ARG A 18 11.40 3.86 -10.69
N SER A 19 12.27 2.90 -10.96
CA SER A 19 11.88 1.54 -11.37
C SER A 19 11.01 0.85 -10.33
N TRP A 20 11.39 0.94 -9.05
CA TRP A 20 10.62 0.35 -7.95
C TRP A 20 9.30 1.08 -7.71
N LEU A 21 9.28 2.42 -7.81
CA LEU A 21 8.05 3.20 -7.70
C LEU A 21 7.06 2.86 -8.82
N VAL A 22 7.53 2.82 -10.08
CA VAL A 22 6.69 2.46 -11.21
C VAL A 22 6.11 1.05 -11.06
N LEU A 23 6.93 0.07 -10.65
CA LEU A 23 6.47 -1.29 -10.39
C LEU A 23 5.40 -1.32 -9.29
N ALA A 24 5.68 -0.72 -8.15
CA ALA A 24 4.77 -0.71 -7.01
C ALA A 24 3.45 -0.02 -7.35
N GLN A 25 3.49 1.17 -7.97
CA GLN A 25 2.30 1.90 -8.40
C GLN A 25 1.48 1.13 -9.44
N SER A 26 2.15 0.47 -10.40
CA SER A 26 1.47 -0.38 -11.38
C SER A 26 0.76 -1.56 -10.71
N LEU A 27 1.40 -2.21 -9.73
CA LEU A 27 0.79 -3.29 -8.96
C LEU A 27 -0.41 -2.81 -8.13
N VAL A 28 -0.33 -1.62 -7.53
CA VAL A 28 -1.47 -1.03 -6.81
C VAL A 28 -2.63 -0.74 -7.76
N ILE A 29 -2.38 -0.14 -8.92
CA ILE A 29 -3.42 0.15 -9.92
C ILE A 29 -4.10 -1.14 -10.38
N LEU A 30 -3.30 -2.12 -10.82
CA LEU A 30 -3.83 -3.40 -11.30
C LEU A 30 -4.54 -4.17 -10.20
N GLY A 31 -4.02 -4.12 -8.98
CA GLY A 31 -4.63 -4.77 -7.83
C GLY A 31 -5.96 -4.13 -7.43
N LEU A 32 -6.07 -2.80 -7.40
CA LEU A 32 -7.34 -2.11 -7.14
C LEU A 32 -8.39 -2.46 -8.22
N ILE A 33 -8.00 -2.43 -9.49
CA ILE A 33 -8.90 -2.82 -10.59
C ILE A 33 -9.31 -4.29 -10.42
N GLY A 34 -8.36 -5.19 -10.13
CA GLY A 34 -8.62 -6.61 -9.89
C GLY A 34 -9.57 -6.85 -8.70
N MET A 35 -9.38 -6.13 -7.59
CA MET A 35 -10.31 -6.19 -6.45
C MET A 35 -11.71 -5.73 -6.83
N GLY A 36 -11.84 -4.70 -7.67
CA GLY A 36 -13.12 -4.21 -8.16
C GLY A 36 -13.92 -5.26 -8.94
N PHE A 37 -13.25 -6.15 -9.66
CA PHE A 37 -13.90 -7.24 -10.39
C PHE A 37 -14.14 -8.50 -9.55
N CYS A 38 -13.54 -8.61 -8.35
CA CYS A 38 -13.78 -9.70 -7.44
C CYS A 38 -15.04 -9.47 -6.60
N ASP A 39 -16.04 -10.33 -6.74
CA ASP A 39 -17.20 -10.33 -5.87
C ASP A 39 -16.85 -11.01 -4.53
N PRO A 40 -16.87 -10.28 -3.40
CA PRO A 40 -16.53 -10.84 -2.09
C PRO A 40 -17.48 -11.96 -1.64
N GLN A 41 -18.71 -11.96 -2.12
CA GLN A 41 -19.69 -13.00 -1.80
C GLN A 41 -19.39 -14.35 -2.50
N LYS A 42 -18.67 -14.32 -3.63
CA LYS A 42 -18.37 -15.52 -4.42
C LYS A 42 -16.90 -15.94 -4.32
N HIS A 43 -16.00 -14.97 -4.26
CA HIS A 43 -14.55 -15.20 -4.42
C HIS A 43 -13.73 -14.47 -3.34
N LEU A 44 -14.09 -14.62 -2.07
CA LEU A 44 -13.43 -13.94 -0.95
C LEU A 44 -11.92 -14.25 -0.87
N SER A 45 -11.52 -15.50 -1.13
CA SER A 45 -10.11 -15.90 -1.08
C SER A 45 -9.26 -15.18 -2.13
N TRP A 46 -9.79 -14.98 -3.34
CA TRP A 46 -9.11 -14.20 -4.37
C TRP A 46 -9.02 -12.72 -4.02
N LEU A 47 -10.09 -12.15 -3.46
CA LEU A 47 -10.10 -10.77 -2.99
C LEU A 47 -9.01 -10.55 -1.92
N ILE A 48 -8.91 -11.45 -0.94
CA ILE A 48 -7.88 -11.40 0.11
C ILE A 48 -6.48 -11.50 -0.50
N ALA A 49 -6.26 -12.43 -1.43
CA ALA A 49 -4.96 -12.58 -2.08
C ALA A 49 -4.52 -11.31 -2.82
N ILE A 50 -5.42 -10.70 -3.59
CA ILE A 50 -5.14 -9.43 -4.28
C ILE A 50 -4.90 -8.30 -3.28
N ALA A 51 -5.69 -8.21 -2.21
CA ALA A 51 -5.53 -7.20 -1.16
C ALA A 51 -4.16 -7.31 -0.49
N VAL A 52 -3.65 -8.51 -0.23
CA VAL A 52 -2.30 -8.73 0.32
C VAL A 52 -1.23 -8.23 -0.67
N ILE A 53 -1.38 -8.50 -1.95
CA ILE A 53 -0.45 -8.01 -3.00
C ILE A 53 -0.48 -6.47 -3.04
N VAL A 54 -1.65 -5.86 -3.00
CA VAL A 54 -1.81 -4.39 -2.98
C VAL A 54 -1.16 -3.79 -1.73
N ALA A 55 -1.38 -4.38 -0.56
CA ALA A 55 -0.78 -3.93 0.69
C ALA A 55 0.75 -3.99 0.64
N PHE A 56 1.31 -5.09 0.10
CA PHE A 56 2.76 -5.23 -0.07
C PHE A 56 3.32 -4.22 -1.08
N ALA A 57 2.63 -4.01 -2.19
CA ALA A 57 3.02 -3.01 -3.20
C ALA A 57 2.97 -1.58 -2.63
N SER A 58 1.93 -1.25 -1.86
CA SER A 58 1.79 0.05 -1.18
C SER A 58 2.93 0.27 -0.18
N ALA A 59 3.22 -0.71 0.68
CA ALA A 59 4.35 -0.62 1.61
C ALA A 59 5.70 -0.44 0.89
N THR A 60 5.89 -1.12 -0.24
CA THR A 60 7.08 -0.97 -1.08
C THR A 60 7.16 0.44 -1.68
N GLN A 61 6.04 0.99 -2.13
CA GLN A 61 5.94 2.36 -2.62
C GLN A 61 6.34 3.37 -1.53
N ASP A 62 5.82 3.22 -0.31
CA ASP A 62 6.11 4.12 0.81
C ASP A 62 7.61 4.14 1.14
N ILE A 63 8.24 2.97 1.22
CA ILE A 63 9.69 2.86 1.44
C ILE A 63 10.47 3.54 0.31
N ALA A 64 10.05 3.37 -0.93
CA ALA A 64 10.74 3.96 -2.08
C ALA A 64 10.58 5.49 -2.14
N VAL A 65 9.39 6.01 -1.79
CA VAL A 65 9.11 7.47 -1.68
C VAL A 65 9.92 8.09 -0.56
N ASP A 66 9.96 7.46 0.63
CA ASP A 66 10.73 7.96 1.77
C ASP A 66 12.23 8.01 1.46
N ALA A 67 12.74 6.96 0.84
CA ALA A 67 14.14 6.92 0.44
C ALA A 67 14.46 7.99 -0.63
N TYR A 68 13.56 8.20 -1.60
CA TYR A 68 13.70 9.25 -2.61
C TYR A 68 13.71 10.64 -1.96
N ARG A 69 12.79 10.90 -1.02
CA ARG A 69 12.69 12.17 -0.30
C ARG A 69 13.98 12.51 0.44
N LEU A 70 14.58 11.52 1.11
CA LEU A 70 15.84 11.69 1.83
C LEU A 70 17.04 11.96 0.91
N GLU A 71 17.00 11.41 -0.31
CA GLU A 71 18.10 11.55 -1.28
C GLU A 71 18.03 12.85 -2.10
N ILE A 72 16.85 13.47 -2.26
CA ILE A 72 16.68 14.62 -3.15
C ILE A 72 16.81 15.97 -2.46
N ALA A 73 16.62 16.04 -1.14
CA ALA A 73 16.54 17.30 -0.40
C ALA A 73 17.63 17.44 0.66
N ASP A 74 18.14 18.66 0.78
CA ASP A 74 19.04 19.06 1.83
C ASP A 74 18.37 18.99 3.20
N ASP A 75 19.15 18.84 4.28
CA ASP A 75 18.69 18.73 5.66
C ASP A 75 17.76 19.87 6.08
N SER A 76 18.00 21.09 5.60
CA SER A 76 17.18 22.28 5.87
C SER A 76 15.73 22.17 5.33
N ARG A 77 15.47 21.34 4.32
CA ARG A 77 14.16 21.17 3.69
C ARG A 77 13.44 19.88 4.13
N GLN A 78 14.13 18.99 4.84
CA GLN A 78 13.57 17.70 5.23
C GLN A 78 12.32 17.84 6.09
N ALA A 79 12.28 18.80 7.03
CA ALA A 79 11.12 19.05 7.88
C ALA A 79 9.88 19.48 7.07
N ALA A 80 10.07 20.40 6.12
CA ALA A 80 8.97 20.88 5.26
C ALA A 80 8.43 19.76 4.35
N LEU A 81 9.30 18.93 3.79
CA LEU A 81 8.89 17.77 2.98
C LEU A 81 8.17 16.72 3.80
N ALA A 82 8.62 16.46 5.04
CA ALA A 82 7.93 15.54 5.94
C ALA A 82 6.53 16.03 6.29
N ALA A 83 6.39 17.33 6.58
CA ALA A 83 5.08 17.93 6.87
C ALA A 83 4.13 17.86 5.67
N SER A 84 4.62 18.15 4.47
CA SER A 84 3.83 18.05 3.23
C SER A 84 3.40 16.62 2.94
N TYR A 85 4.30 15.64 3.10
CA TYR A 85 4.00 14.22 2.95
C TYR A 85 2.92 13.76 3.94
N MET A 86 3.08 14.12 5.23
CA MET A 86 2.12 13.73 6.27
C MET A 86 0.75 14.36 6.05
N SER A 87 0.70 15.61 5.59
CA SER A 87 -0.57 16.28 5.25
C SER A 87 -1.26 15.60 4.07
N GLY A 88 -0.51 15.29 3.00
CA GLY A 88 -1.02 14.56 1.85
C GLY A 88 -1.54 13.18 2.24
N TYR A 89 -0.81 12.45 3.08
CA TYR A 89 -1.23 11.15 3.60
C TYR A 89 -2.57 11.21 4.34
N ARG A 90 -2.76 12.18 5.23
CA ARG A 90 -4.01 12.35 5.98
C ARG A 90 -5.19 12.66 5.06
N ILE A 91 -5.00 13.55 4.09
CA ILE A 91 -6.04 13.88 3.10
C ILE A 91 -6.38 12.63 2.28
N ALA A 92 -5.38 11.91 1.79
CA ALA A 92 -5.58 10.69 1.02
C ALA A 92 -6.31 9.59 1.82
N ALA A 93 -5.98 9.42 3.11
CA ALA A 93 -6.65 8.47 3.99
C ALA A 93 -8.15 8.80 4.17
N LEU A 94 -8.49 10.09 4.34
CA LEU A 94 -9.89 10.53 4.40
C LEU A 94 -10.63 10.28 3.08
N LEU A 95 -9.98 10.61 1.95
CA LEU A 95 -10.56 10.37 0.63
C LEU A 95 -10.71 8.86 0.34
N ALA A 96 -9.76 8.04 0.75
CA ALA A 96 -9.82 6.60 0.54
C ALA A 96 -10.93 5.93 1.38
N THR A 97 -11.17 6.39 2.60
CA THR A 97 -12.19 5.80 3.48
C THR A 97 -13.58 6.38 3.23
N ALA A 98 -13.79 7.65 3.51
CA ALA A 98 -15.08 8.31 3.33
C ALA A 98 -15.46 8.43 1.84
N GLY A 99 -14.48 8.71 0.97
CA GLY A 99 -14.68 8.79 -0.47
C GLY A 99 -15.13 7.47 -1.08
N ALA A 100 -14.57 6.33 -0.63
CA ALA A 100 -15.00 5.03 -1.13
C ALA A 100 -16.48 4.76 -0.88
N LEU A 101 -16.95 5.07 0.33
CA LEU A 101 -18.37 4.92 0.70
C LEU A 101 -19.25 5.87 -0.11
N PHE A 102 -18.83 7.13 -0.22
CA PHE A 102 -19.56 8.14 -0.98
C PHE A 102 -19.73 7.77 -2.46
N PHE A 103 -18.65 7.28 -3.10
CA PHE A 103 -18.73 6.85 -4.50
C PHE A 103 -19.54 5.56 -4.66
N ALA A 104 -19.40 4.59 -3.74
CA ALA A 104 -20.18 3.37 -3.76
C ALA A 104 -21.67 3.66 -3.62
N GLU A 105 -22.06 4.60 -2.75
CA GLU A 105 -23.42 5.05 -2.59
C GLU A 105 -23.93 5.78 -3.85
N GLY A 106 -23.12 6.69 -4.39
CA GLY A 106 -23.42 7.39 -5.65
C GLY A 106 -23.62 6.45 -6.85
N PHE A 107 -22.95 5.31 -6.87
CA PHE A 107 -23.13 4.25 -7.87
C PHE A 107 -24.28 3.29 -7.52
N GLY A 108 -24.98 3.51 -6.43
CA GLY A 108 -26.23 2.82 -6.06
C GLY A 108 -26.05 1.64 -5.12
N SER A 109 -24.94 1.51 -4.38
CA SER A 109 -24.79 0.57 -3.27
C SER A 109 -25.05 1.31 -1.97
N THR A 110 -26.05 0.88 -1.20
CA THR A 110 -26.38 1.44 0.10
C THR A 110 -26.06 0.44 1.22
N GLY A 111 -26.02 0.89 2.48
CA GLY A 111 -25.78 0.04 3.63
C GLY A 111 -26.77 -1.14 3.75
N PHE A 112 -27.97 -1.02 3.19
CA PHE A 112 -29.02 -2.06 3.18
C PHE A 112 -29.10 -2.85 1.88
N ASN A 113 -28.47 -2.37 0.80
CA ASN A 113 -28.53 -3.00 -0.51
C ASN A 113 -27.14 -2.99 -1.15
N TYR A 114 -26.43 -4.10 -0.96
CA TYR A 114 -25.11 -4.31 -1.57
C TYR A 114 -25.23 -4.49 -3.08
N LYS A 115 -24.49 -3.66 -3.83
CA LYS A 115 -24.43 -3.76 -5.29
C LYS A 115 -22.97 -3.88 -5.74
N HIS A 116 -22.58 -5.06 -6.21
CA HIS A 116 -21.19 -5.33 -6.61
C HIS A 116 -20.67 -4.34 -7.68
N SER A 117 -21.49 -4.03 -8.71
CA SER A 117 -21.09 -3.10 -9.77
C SER A 117 -20.75 -1.68 -9.28
N ALA A 118 -21.36 -1.23 -8.19
CA ALA A 118 -21.05 0.05 -7.59
C ALA A 118 -19.64 0.05 -6.94
N TRP A 119 -19.30 -1.02 -6.27
CA TRP A 119 -17.96 -1.22 -5.72
C TRP A 119 -16.92 -1.41 -6.81
N THR A 120 -17.24 -2.14 -7.91
CA THR A 120 -16.37 -2.21 -9.09
C THR A 120 -16.05 -0.83 -9.62
N GLY A 121 -17.05 0.04 -9.79
CA GLY A 121 -16.85 1.43 -10.23
C GLY A 121 -15.97 2.23 -9.29
N THR A 122 -16.18 2.07 -7.98
CA THR A 122 -15.39 2.75 -6.95
C THR A 122 -13.90 2.33 -6.98
N TYR A 123 -13.62 1.03 -7.03
CA TYR A 123 -12.25 0.53 -7.07
C TYR A 123 -11.54 0.91 -8.38
N VAL A 124 -12.23 0.86 -9.51
CA VAL A 124 -11.69 1.31 -10.81
C VAL A 124 -11.37 2.81 -10.76
N LEU A 125 -12.27 3.63 -10.19
CA LEU A 125 -12.04 5.07 -10.01
C LEU A 125 -10.77 5.33 -9.18
N PHE A 126 -10.59 4.64 -8.05
CA PHE A 126 -9.38 4.79 -7.23
C PHE A 126 -8.13 4.30 -7.95
N GLY A 127 -8.22 3.22 -8.72
CA GLY A 127 -7.12 2.79 -9.58
C GLY A 127 -6.72 3.86 -10.60
N LEU A 128 -7.69 4.52 -11.22
CA LEU A 128 -7.46 5.61 -12.17
C LEU A 128 -6.87 6.86 -11.50
N LEU A 129 -7.29 7.17 -10.26
CA LEU A 129 -6.72 8.26 -9.47
C LEU A 129 -5.23 8.08 -9.13
N MET A 130 -4.70 6.86 -9.21
CA MET A 130 -3.25 6.60 -9.06
C MET A 130 -2.45 6.92 -10.33
N ILE A 131 -3.09 7.09 -11.50
CA ILE A 131 -2.38 7.38 -12.76
C ILE A 131 -1.58 8.69 -12.70
N PRO A 132 -2.10 9.82 -12.19
CA PRO A 132 -1.29 11.03 -12.00
C PRO A 132 -0.03 10.79 -11.17
N ALA A 133 -0.10 9.98 -10.11
CA ALA A 133 1.07 9.63 -9.30
C ALA A 133 2.09 8.81 -10.11
N LEU A 134 1.64 7.87 -10.92
CA LEU A 134 2.49 7.11 -11.83
C LEU A 134 3.17 8.02 -12.87
N LEU A 135 2.42 8.94 -13.46
CA LEU A 135 2.95 9.92 -14.41
C LEU A 135 4.00 10.83 -13.77
N THR A 136 3.74 11.37 -12.57
CA THR A 136 4.74 12.17 -11.85
C THR A 136 6.02 11.39 -11.59
N THR A 137 5.91 10.11 -11.23
CA THR A 137 7.08 9.23 -11.05
C THR A 137 7.89 9.05 -12.35
N LEU A 138 7.23 8.98 -13.50
CA LEU A 138 7.89 8.85 -14.80
C LEU A 138 8.66 10.12 -15.19
N PHE A 139 8.23 11.30 -14.73
CA PHE A 139 8.91 12.59 -15.00
C PHE A 139 9.90 13.01 -13.91
N MET A 140 9.92 12.33 -12.76
CA MET A 140 10.87 12.57 -11.67
C MET A 140 12.32 12.37 -12.13
N ARG A 141 13.25 13.19 -11.59
CA ARG A 141 14.69 12.99 -11.79
C ARG A 141 15.20 11.93 -10.81
N GLU A 142 16.03 11.02 -11.30
CA GLU A 142 16.70 10.05 -10.44
C GLU A 142 17.79 10.76 -9.62
N PRO A 143 17.84 10.62 -8.28
CA PRO A 143 18.88 11.22 -7.47
C PRO A 143 20.24 10.54 -7.72
N ASN A 144 21.28 11.35 -7.90
CA ASN A 144 22.66 10.89 -8.07
C ASN A 144 23.30 10.63 -6.70
N VAL A 145 23.10 9.43 -6.14
CA VAL A 145 23.71 9.05 -4.86
C VAL A 145 24.96 8.19 -5.09
N PRO A 146 26.13 8.56 -4.52
CA PRO A 146 27.36 7.78 -4.66
C PRO A 146 27.19 6.35 -4.11
N LEU A 147 27.71 5.37 -4.83
CA LEU A 147 27.59 3.95 -4.51
C LEU A 147 28.15 3.58 -3.11
N ARG A 148 29.14 4.33 -2.66
CA ARG A 148 29.83 4.10 -1.38
C ARG A 148 28.95 4.32 -0.14
N THR A 149 28.08 5.32 -0.19
CA THR A 149 27.12 5.62 0.89
C THR A 149 26.04 4.54 0.97
N GLN A 150 25.72 3.91 -0.14
CA GLN A 150 24.70 2.87 -0.27
C GLN A 150 25.15 1.53 0.37
N LEU A 151 26.41 1.15 0.20
CA LEU A 151 26.96 -0.10 0.72
C LEU A 151 27.09 -0.11 2.26
N GLN A 152 27.34 1.05 2.88
CA GLN A 152 27.41 1.18 4.35
C GLN A 152 26.04 1.11 5.01
N ALA A 153 25.02 1.70 4.42
CA ALA A 153 23.64 1.61 4.90
C ALA A 153 23.07 0.18 4.83
N GLY A 154 23.51 -0.62 3.83
CA GLY A 154 22.97 -1.95 3.56
C GLY A 154 23.28 -3.01 4.62
N ARG A 155 24.37 -2.89 5.34
CA ARG A 155 24.86 -3.97 6.22
C ARG A 155 24.07 -4.12 7.53
N TYR A 156 23.62 -3.01 8.11
CA TYR A 156 22.80 -3.03 9.34
C TYR A 156 21.31 -3.21 9.07
N SER A 157 20.87 -2.92 7.88
CA SER A 157 19.46 -2.89 7.51
C SER A 157 18.87 -4.26 7.18
N PHE A 158 19.66 -5.25 6.74
CA PHE A 158 19.14 -6.57 6.37
C PHE A 158 18.56 -7.35 7.55
N VAL A 159 19.24 -7.36 8.68
CA VAL A 159 18.75 -8.04 9.91
C VAL A 159 17.52 -7.35 10.46
N HIS A 160 17.48 -6.02 10.48
CA HIS A 160 16.30 -5.26 10.91
C HIS A 160 15.11 -5.45 9.99
N GLN A 161 15.33 -5.61 8.68
CA GLN A 161 14.26 -5.88 7.73
C GLN A 161 13.73 -7.29 7.83
N LEU A 162 14.59 -8.30 8.02
CA LEU A 162 14.12 -9.65 8.31
C LEU A 162 13.31 -9.69 9.61
N ALA A 163 13.78 -8.99 10.65
CA ALA A 163 13.06 -8.88 11.90
C ALA A 163 11.71 -8.17 11.73
N SER A 164 11.64 -7.08 10.97
CA SER A 164 10.37 -6.37 10.74
C SER A 164 9.39 -7.17 9.88
N VAL A 165 9.87 -7.89 8.85
CA VAL A 165 9.04 -8.81 8.05
C VAL A 165 8.54 -9.95 8.93
N PHE A 166 9.38 -10.52 9.79
CA PHE A 166 8.98 -11.55 10.73
C PHE A 166 7.91 -11.06 11.71
N VAL A 167 8.10 -9.87 12.31
CA VAL A 167 7.11 -9.23 13.19
C VAL A 167 5.80 -8.98 12.43
N LEU A 168 5.87 -8.50 11.19
CA LEU A 168 4.68 -8.28 10.37
C LEU A 168 3.93 -9.59 10.09
N ILE A 169 4.63 -10.67 9.75
CA ILE A 169 4.03 -11.99 9.54
C ILE A 169 3.39 -12.50 10.83
N VAL A 170 4.08 -12.36 11.97
CA VAL A 170 3.54 -12.77 13.27
C VAL A 170 2.27 -11.98 13.60
N LEU A 171 2.27 -10.65 13.40
CA LEU A 171 1.09 -9.81 13.62
C LEU A 171 -0.06 -10.18 12.66
N LEU A 172 0.25 -10.46 11.41
CA LEU A 172 -0.74 -10.80 10.37
C LEU A 172 -1.42 -12.15 10.65
N VAL A 173 -0.73 -13.07 11.32
CA VAL A 173 -1.27 -14.38 11.73
C VAL A 173 -1.93 -14.33 13.09
N SER A 174 -1.32 -13.64 14.07
CA SER A 174 -1.78 -13.65 15.47
C SER A 174 -3.00 -12.74 15.70
N VAL A 175 -3.09 -11.58 15.03
CA VAL A 175 -4.22 -10.67 15.22
C VAL A 175 -5.57 -11.28 14.77
N PRO A 176 -5.70 -11.89 13.58
CA PRO A 176 -6.93 -12.58 13.21
C PRO A 176 -7.27 -13.75 14.14
N ALA A 177 -6.27 -14.54 14.57
CA ALA A 177 -6.49 -15.63 15.50
C ALA A 177 -6.97 -15.15 16.88
N MET A 178 -6.43 -14.05 17.38
CA MET A 178 -6.86 -13.41 18.62
C MET A 178 -8.27 -12.83 18.51
N VAL A 179 -8.60 -12.19 17.38
CA VAL A 179 -9.94 -11.65 17.13
C VAL A 179 -10.97 -12.76 17.04
N THR A 180 -10.69 -13.87 16.34
CA THR A 180 -11.61 -15.02 16.29
C THR A 180 -11.83 -15.67 17.66
N GLN A 181 -10.80 -15.74 18.50
CA GLN A 181 -10.95 -16.22 19.87
C GLN A 181 -11.84 -15.31 20.74
N LEU A 182 -11.65 -13.97 20.64
CA LEU A 182 -12.47 -13.01 21.36
C LEU A 182 -13.95 -13.10 20.96
N PHE A 183 -14.23 -13.19 19.67
CA PHE A 183 -15.61 -13.33 19.20
C PHE A 183 -16.25 -14.68 19.58
N ASN A 184 -15.49 -15.79 19.60
CA ASN A 184 -16.00 -17.08 20.06
C ASN A 184 -16.29 -17.11 21.56
N THR A 185 -15.44 -16.49 22.40
CA THR A 185 -15.68 -16.43 23.85
C THR A 185 -16.89 -15.58 24.20
N ASP A 186 -17.11 -14.46 23.52
CA ASP A 186 -18.31 -13.64 23.75
C ASP A 186 -19.60 -14.33 23.29
N PHE A 187 -19.53 -15.13 22.23
CA PHE A 187 -20.68 -15.87 21.72
C PHE A 187 -21.07 -17.05 22.67
N GLU A 188 -20.10 -17.71 23.26
CA GLU A 188 -20.38 -18.76 24.27
C GLU A 188 -20.96 -18.20 25.57
N ILE A 189 -20.46 -17.06 26.04
CA ILE A 189 -20.98 -16.41 27.25
C ILE A 189 -22.44 -15.99 27.08
N VAL A 190 -22.82 -15.46 25.90
CA VAL A 190 -24.19 -15.03 25.59
C VAL A 190 -25.15 -16.24 25.47
N LEU A 191 -24.68 -17.40 25.00
CA LEU A 191 -25.50 -18.60 24.85
C LEU A 191 -25.74 -19.37 26.16
N PHE A 192 -24.83 -19.27 27.15
CA PHE A 192 -24.93 -20.01 28.40
C PHE A 192 -25.49 -19.20 29.58
N HIS A 193 -25.68 -17.88 29.44
CA HIS A 193 -26.18 -17.00 30.52
C HIS A 193 -27.43 -16.20 30.13
N GLY A 194 -28.06 -16.46 29.01
CA GLY A 194 -29.38 -16.00 28.59
C GLY A 194 -30.39 -17.13 28.59
#